data_6bab9428191abe62956a16741df66a7a
#
_entry.id   6bab9428191abe62956a16741df66a7a
#
_cell.length_a   1.000
_cell.length_b   1.000
_cell.length_c   1.000
_cell.angle_alpha   90.00
_cell.angle_beta   90.00
_cell.angle_gamma   90.00
#
_symmetry.space_group_name_H-M   'P 1'
#
loop_
_entity.id
_entity.type
_entity.pdbx_description
1 polymer ?
#
loop_
_entity_poly.entity_id
_entity_poly.type
_entity_poly.pdbx_seq_one_letter_code
_entity_poly.pdbx_strand_id
1 'polypeptide(L)'
;MSTTHWPGGYANRALRPVWAMKGGYAPAIARPEEALDLIVAAIEDAGYTPGRDGIAIALDPAANSFYTDGTYTVAGKAHTPEQMISYYEKLITDYPIWSLEDPLAEEDTGGWPALTAALGNRVQVVGDDLYVTSADRVRDGIRDRSATAVLIKPNQAGTVSETFDTLTAAFDGGFGAMVSHRSGETDDTFVADLVVGSGCGQLKSGAPARGERVAKYNRLLEITDEDPALPYGPAGTFVNHADPKKERP
;
A
#
# COMPACT_ATOMS: atom_id res chain seq x y z
N MET A 1 32.17 -13.61 -5.50
CA MET A 1 30.99 -13.70 -4.62
C MET A 1 31.16 -12.65 -3.54
N SER A 2 30.55 -11.49 -3.73
CA SER A 2 30.65 -10.38 -2.80
C SER A 2 29.53 -10.53 -1.76
N THR A 3 29.90 -10.84 -0.52
CA THR A 3 29.00 -10.78 0.62
C THR A 3 28.77 -9.30 0.92
N THR A 4 27.60 -8.78 0.55
CA THR A 4 27.16 -7.45 0.95
C THR A 4 27.08 -7.42 2.48
N HIS A 5 28.02 -6.70 3.06
CA HIS A 5 28.09 -6.42 4.50
C HIS A 5 27.04 -5.35 4.80
N TRP A 6 26.03 -5.68 5.60
CA TRP A 6 25.13 -4.70 6.19
C TRP A 6 25.84 -4.03 7.36
N PRO A 7 26.10 -2.70 7.32
CA PRO A 7 26.63 -1.99 8.47
C PRO A 7 25.47 -1.67 9.42
N GLY A 8 25.44 -2.31 10.56
CA GLY A 8 24.48 -2.00 11.62
C GLY A 8 24.25 -3.21 12.52
N GLY A 9 24.28 -3.00 13.82
CA GLY A 9 24.36 -3.98 14.91
C GLY A 9 23.28 -5.09 15.02
N TYR A 10 22.58 -5.42 13.95
CA TYR A 10 21.60 -6.52 13.87
C TYR A 10 22.21 -7.86 13.47
N ALA A 11 23.55 -7.93 13.30
CA ALA A 11 24.27 -9.16 12.92
C ALA A 11 24.17 -10.34 13.94
N ASN A 12 23.52 -10.15 15.08
CA ASN A 12 23.43 -11.16 16.14
C ASN A 12 22.08 -11.89 16.25
N ARG A 13 21.06 -11.57 15.44
CA ARG A 13 19.92 -12.44 15.22
C ARG A 13 20.09 -13.11 13.86
N ALA A 14 20.37 -14.41 13.84
CA ALA A 14 20.44 -15.22 12.64
C ALA A 14 19.04 -15.36 11.99
N LEU A 15 18.47 -14.26 11.55
CA LEU A 15 17.30 -14.25 10.68
C LEU A 15 17.80 -14.74 9.32
N ARG A 16 17.59 -16.01 9.00
CA ARG A 16 17.86 -16.51 7.65
C ARG A 16 16.96 -15.71 6.70
N PRO A 17 17.53 -15.08 5.67
CA PRO A 17 16.72 -14.36 4.70
C PRO A 17 15.82 -15.36 3.96
N VAL A 18 14.54 -15.40 4.30
CA VAL A 18 13.53 -16.09 3.51
C VAL A 18 12.98 -15.06 2.54
N TRP A 19 13.07 -15.37 1.25
CA TRP A 19 12.55 -14.50 0.20
C TRP A 19 11.06 -14.77 -0.01
N ALA A 20 10.24 -13.74 0.11
CA ALA A 20 8.85 -13.79 -0.29
C ALA A 20 8.70 -13.78 -1.83
N MET A 21 7.57 -14.24 -2.33
CA MET A 21 7.28 -14.28 -3.78
C MET A 21 7.38 -12.90 -4.46
N LYS A 22 7.13 -11.83 -3.72
CA LYS A 22 7.20 -10.44 -4.20
C LYS A 22 8.63 -9.84 -4.12
N GLY A 23 9.65 -10.67 -3.88
CA GLY A 23 11.06 -10.24 -3.82
C GLY A 23 11.49 -9.62 -2.48
N GLY A 24 10.60 -9.42 -1.54
CA GLY A 24 10.89 -8.92 -0.20
C GLY A 24 11.40 -9.99 0.76
N TYR A 25 11.87 -9.57 1.93
CA TYR A 25 12.26 -10.47 3.02
C TYR A 25 11.02 -10.90 3.83
N ALA A 26 11.02 -12.16 4.26
CA ALA A 26 10.01 -12.71 5.16
C ALA A 26 10.69 -13.41 6.36
N PRO A 27 11.33 -12.64 7.26
CA PRO A 27 11.96 -13.21 8.43
C PRO A 27 10.93 -13.74 9.42
N ALA A 28 11.32 -14.70 10.28
CA ALA A 28 10.48 -15.18 11.35
C ALA A 28 10.39 -14.11 12.46
N ILE A 29 9.36 -13.30 12.40
CA ILE A 29 9.05 -12.21 13.33
C ILE A 29 7.77 -12.54 14.07
N ALA A 30 7.74 -12.31 15.38
CA ALA A 30 6.61 -12.67 16.22
C ALA A 30 5.55 -11.57 16.31
N ARG A 31 5.94 -10.30 16.12
CA ARG A 31 5.06 -9.13 16.26
C ARG A 31 5.25 -8.15 15.12
N PRO A 32 4.18 -7.53 14.61
CA PRO A 32 4.26 -6.54 13.54
C PRO A 32 5.23 -5.39 13.85
N GLU A 33 5.27 -4.92 15.10
CA GLU A 33 6.16 -3.82 15.52
C GLU A 33 7.65 -4.14 15.30
N GLU A 34 8.07 -5.40 15.46
CA GLU A 34 9.45 -5.81 15.18
C GLU A 34 9.82 -5.63 13.71
N ALA A 35 8.87 -5.82 12.78
CA ALA A 35 9.06 -5.57 11.36
C ALA A 35 9.20 -4.07 11.09
N LEU A 36 8.34 -3.26 11.73
CA LEU A 36 8.36 -1.81 11.58
C LEU A 36 9.66 -1.20 12.12
N ASP A 37 10.13 -1.67 13.28
CA ASP A 37 11.43 -1.27 13.85
C ASP A 37 12.59 -1.54 12.88
N LEU A 38 12.59 -2.74 12.24
CA LEU A 38 13.62 -3.12 11.27
C LEU A 38 13.56 -2.25 10.00
N ILE A 39 12.36 -1.90 9.53
CA ILE A 39 12.16 -1.05 8.35
C ILE A 39 12.63 0.38 8.65
N VAL A 40 12.26 0.95 9.78
CA VAL A 40 12.70 2.29 10.19
C VAL A 40 14.22 2.35 10.30
N ALA A 41 14.83 1.39 10.98
CA ALA A 41 16.28 1.31 11.09
C ALA A 41 16.96 1.18 9.71
N ALA A 42 16.38 0.39 8.78
CA ALA A 42 16.92 0.25 7.43
C ALA A 42 16.82 1.55 6.61
N ILE A 43 15.75 2.34 6.79
CA ILE A 43 15.59 3.65 6.16
C ILE A 43 16.70 4.61 6.65
N GLU A 44 16.92 4.66 7.96
CA GLU A 44 17.94 5.51 8.59
C GLU A 44 19.36 5.06 8.20
N ASP A 45 19.66 3.77 8.24
CA ASP A 45 20.94 3.18 7.83
C ASP A 45 21.28 3.48 6.36
N ALA A 46 20.25 3.58 5.51
CA ALA A 46 20.39 3.97 4.11
C ALA A 46 20.57 5.48 3.90
N GLY A 47 20.53 6.29 4.96
CA GLY A 47 20.72 7.74 4.94
C GLY A 47 19.45 8.52 4.56
N TYR A 48 18.29 7.92 4.64
CA TYR A 48 17.01 8.59 4.39
C TYR A 48 16.31 8.96 5.71
N THR A 49 15.46 9.98 5.63
CA THR A 49 14.59 10.36 6.75
C THR A 49 13.31 9.52 6.71
N PRO A 50 12.92 8.84 7.82
CA PRO A 50 11.63 8.18 7.89
C PRO A 50 10.48 9.20 7.85
N GLY A 51 9.49 8.99 6.96
CA GLY A 51 8.31 9.84 6.86
C GLY A 51 8.09 10.44 5.48
N ARG A 52 7.20 11.43 5.41
CA ARG A 52 6.71 12.02 4.15
C ARG A 52 7.78 12.74 3.34
N ASP A 53 8.76 13.34 4.02
CA ASP A 53 9.83 14.08 3.37
C ASP A 53 11.02 13.17 2.96
N GLY A 54 10.87 11.86 3.15
CA GLY A 54 11.85 10.85 2.81
C GLY A 54 11.18 9.55 2.40
N ILE A 55 11.30 8.49 3.24
CA ILE A 55 10.67 7.19 2.98
C ILE A 55 9.63 6.91 4.06
N ALA A 56 8.37 6.85 3.68
CA ALA A 56 7.26 6.45 4.55
C ALA A 56 6.95 4.95 4.40
N ILE A 57 6.25 4.40 5.39
CA ILE A 57 5.82 3.00 5.41
C ILE A 57 4.40 2.91 4.84
N ALA A 58 4.18 1.96 3.93
CA ALA A 58 2.87 1.51 3.51
C ALA A 58 2.65 0.08 4.04
N LEU A 59 1.58 -0.12 4.81
CA LEU A 59 1.21 -1.42 5.34
C LEU A 59 0.11 -2.05 4.51
N ASP A 60 0.23 -3.37 4.30
CA ASP A 60 -0.81 -4.24 3.76
C ASP A 60 -1.03 -5.38 4.76
N PRO A 61 -1.87 -5.17 5.80
CA PRO A 61 -2.20 -6.21 6.76
C PRO A 61 -2.92 -7.41 6.16
N ALA A 62 -3.67 -7.22 5.09
CA ALA A 62 -4.49 -8.26 4.46
C ALA A 62 -5.38 -8.98 5.49
N ALA A 63 -6.22 -8.20 6.18
CA ALA A 63 -6.89 -8.61 7.41
C ALA A 63 -7.86 -9.79 7.26
N ASN A 64 -8.35 -10.07 6.04
CA ASN A 64 -9.08 -11.30 5.75
C ASN A 64 -8.32 -12.56 6.21
N SER A 65 -6.97 -12.53 6.19
CA SER A 65 -6.13 -13.68 6.54
C SER A 65 -6.10 -14.03 8.03
N PHE A 66 -6.49 -13.10 8.89
CA PHE A 66 -6.51 -13.28 10.35
C PHE A 66 -7.84 -12.87 11.01
N TYR A 67 -8.91 -12.79 10.21
CA TYR A 67 -10.27 -12.54 10.67
C TYR A 67 -11.08 -13.84 10.67
N THR A 68 -11.87 -14.05 11.70
CA THR A 68 -12.81 -15.18 11.81
C THR A 68 -13.97 -14.79 12.74
N ASP A 69 -15.20 -14.93 12.26
CA ASP A 69 -16.43 -14.74 13.03
C ASP A 69 -16.45 -13.45 13.88
N GLY A 70 -16.12 -12.32 13.27
CA GLY A 70 -16.13 -11.01 13.94
C GLY A 70 -14.89 -10.71 14.79
N THR A 71 -13.87 -11.56 14.74
CA THR A 71 -12.68 -11.44 15.59
C THR A 71 -11.41 -11.45 14.74
N TYR A 72 -10.51 -10.51 15.02
CA TYR A 72 -9.17 -10.45 14.44
C TYR A 72 -8.15 -11.05 15.39
N THR A 73 -7.22 -11.87 14.89
CA THR A 73 -6.16 -12.48 15.71
C THR A 73 -4.80 -11.93 15.28
N VAL A 74 -4.22 -11.02 16.09
CA VAL A 74 -2.89 -10.44 15.83
C VAL A 74 -1.92 -10.88 16.94
N ALA A 75 -0.79 -11.45 16.55
CA ALA A 75 0.24 -11.95 17.48
C ALA A 75 -0.35 -12.85 18.60
N GLY A 76 -1.33 -13.70 18.25
CA GLY A 76 -2.00 -14.63 19.18
C GLY A 76 -3.02 -13.97 20.12
N LYS A 77 -3.37 -12.69 19.92
CA LYS A 77 -4.39 -11.99 20.72
C LYS A 77 -5.62 -11.69 19.85
N ALA A 78 -6.79 -11.92 20.43
CA ALA A 78 -8.07 -11.59 19.82
C ALA A 78 -8.39 -10.09 19.99
N HIS A 79 -8.91 -9.49 18.92
CA HIS A 79 -9.32 -8.09 18.89
C HIS A 79 -10.69 -7.96 18.23
N THR A 80 -11.52 -7.04 18.76
CA THR A 80 -12.73 -6.57 18.08
C THR A 80 -12.35 -5.56 16.98
N PRO A 81 -13.26 -5.19 16.05
CA PRO A 81 -13.02 -4.11 15.10
C PRO A 81 -12.54 -2.81 15.74
N GLU A 82 -13.15 -2.38 16.84
CA GLU A 82 -12.76 -1.15 17.55
C GLU A 82 -11.36 -1.26 18.16
N GLN A 83 -10.99 -2.44 18.65
CA GLN A 83 -9.65 -2.68 19.16
C GLN A 83 -8.61 -2.70 18.05
N MET A 84 -8.97 -3.17 16.84
CA MET A 84 -8.10 -3.06 15.66
C MET A 84 -7.90 -1.61 15.24
N ILE A 85 -8.94 -0.79 15.24
CA ILE A 85 -8.82 0.66 14.95
C ILE A 85 -7.85 1.31 15.94
N SER A 86 -8.01 1.04 17.24
CA SER A 86 -7.12 1.57 18.28
C SER A 86 -5.68 1.05 18.13
N TYR A 87 -5.50 -0.19 17.68
CA TYR A 87 -4.19 -0.78 17.40
C TYR A 87 -3.50 -0.05 16.24
N TYR A 88 -4.20 0.18 15.12
CA TYR A 88 -3.66 0.95 13.99
C TYR A 88 -3.40 2.40 14.35
N GLU A 89 -4.25 3.05 15.15
CA GLU A 89 -4.01 4.40 15.64
C GLU A 89 -2.68 4.51 16.39
N LYS A 90 -2.40 3.51 17.25
CA LYS A 90 -1.11 3.42 17.94
C LYS A 90 0.05 3.25 16.96
N LEU A 91 -0.04 2.34 16.00
CA LEU A 91 1.02 2.12 15.01
C LEU A 91 1.30 3.39 14.18
N ILE A 92 0.26 4.10 13.74
CA ILE A 92 0.38 5.35 12.97
C ILE A 92 1.01 6.48 13.82
N THR A 93 0.83 6.42 15.14
CA THR A 93 1.44 7.40 16.06
C THR A 93 2.91 7.11 16.30
N ASP A 94 3.27 5.83 16.40
CA ASP A 94 4.61 5.40 16.75
C ASP A 94 5.55 5.26 15.53
N TYR A 95 5.00 5.07 14.31
CA TYR A 95 5.74 4.79 13.08
C TYR A 95 5.34 5.73 11.94
N PRO A 96 6.24 5.98 10.97
CA PRO A 96 6.00 6.84 9.83
C PRO A 96 5.11 6.15 8.76
N ILE A 97 3.95 5.66 9.17
CA ILE A 97 2.99 4.98 8.30
C ILE A 97 2.19 6.03 7.54
N TRP A 98 2.08 5.84 6.23
CA TRP A 98 1.32 6.71 5.34
C TRP A 98 0.12 6.05 4.68
N SER A 99 0.15 4.73 4.53
CA SER A 99 -0.93 3.97 3.88
C SER A 99 -1.23 2.69 4.64
N LEU A 100 -2.52 2.36 4.76
CA LEU A 100 -3.04 1.10 5.26
C LEU A 100 -3.90 0.46 4.18
N GLU A 101 -3.50 -0.70 3.67
CA GLU A 101 -4.25 -1.50 2.70
C GLU A 101 -4.90 -2.68 3.42
N ASP A 102 -6.18 -2.90 3.18
CA ASP A 102 -7.01 -3.94 3.78
C ASP A 102 -6.79 -4.10 5.30
N PRO A 103 -6.95 -3.00 6.07
CA PRO A 103 -6.75 -3.04 7.52
C PRO A 103 -7.81 -3.85 8.26
N LEU A 104 -8.98 -4.02 7.66
CA LEU A 104 -10.08 -4.83 8.16
C LEU A 104 -10.54 -5.83 7.11
N ALA A 105 -11.26 -6.87 7.54
CA ALA A 105 -11.85 -7.85 6.65
C ALA A 105 -12.94 -7.20 5.75
N GLU A 106 -13.09 -7.69 4.52
CA GLU A 106 -14.09 -7.18 3.58
C GLU A 106 -15.53 -7.34 4.10
N GLU A 107 -15.77 -8.33 4.97
CA GLU A 107 -17.06 -8.59 5.60
C GLU A 107 -17.39 -7.61 6.75
N ASP A 108 -16.41 -6.89 7.28
CA ASP A 108 -16.59 -5.95 8.40
C ASP A 108 -17.12 -4.60 7.91
N THR A 109 -18.33 -4.62 7.35
CA THR A 109 -18.95 -3.45 6.72
C THR A 109 -19.15 -2.26 7.66
N GLY A 110 -19.24 -2.48 8.96
CA GLY A 110 -19.34 -1.42 9.98
C GLY A 110 -17.98 -0.86 10.41
N GLY A 111 -16.97 -1.70 10.44
CA GLY A 111 -15.61 -1.34 10.85
C GLY A 111 -14.93 -0.40 9.85
N TRP A 112 -15.10 -0.62 8.55
CA TRP A 112 -14.46 0.20 7.52
C TRP A 112 -14.77 1.70 7.60
N PRO A 113 -16.06 2.13 7.64
CA PRO A 113 -16.39 3.55 7.81
C PRO A 113 -15.88 4.11 9.14
N ALA A 114 -15.93 3.33 10.23
CA ALA A 114 -15.44 3.74 11.54
C ALA A 114 -13.91 3.95 11.53
N LEU A 115 -13.15 3.04 10.92
CA LEU A 115 -11.70 3.15 10.74
C LEU A 115 -11.36 4.38 9.89
N THR A 116 -12.05 4.55 8.77
CA THR A 116 -11.81 5.67 7.86
C THR A 116 -12.13 7.02 8.51
N ALA A 117 -13.20 7.09 9.31
CA ALA A 117 -13.50 8.29 10.08
C ALA A 117 -12.42 8.61 11.13
N ALA A 118 -11.84 7.60 11.76
CA ALA A 118 -10.80 7.77 12.78
C ALA A 118 -9.42 8.11 12.19
N LEU A 119 -9.03 7.46 11.10
CA LEU A 119 -7.64 7.45 10.60
C LEU A 119 -7.46 8.05 9.21
N GLY A 120 -8.50 8.16 8.40
CA GLY A 120 -8.41 8.55 6.99
C GLY A 120 -7.91 9.98 6.73
N ASN A 121 -7.89 10.84 7.76
CA ASN A 121 -7.27 12.16 7.69
C ASN A 121 -5.74 12.14 7.98
N ARG A 122 -5.21 11.03 8.50
CA ARG A 122 -3.81 10.86 8.87
C ARG A 122 -3.06 9.97 7.88
N VAL A 123 -3.72 8.94 7.36
CA VAL A 123 -3.17 7.95 6.43
C VAL A 123 -4.15 7.70 5.29
N GLN A 124 -3.63 7.22 4.17
CA GLN A 124 -4.45 6.68 3.10
C GLN A 124 -4.99 5.31 3.52
N VAL A 125 -6.32 5.13 3.46
CA VAL A 125 -6.98 3.84 3.68
C VAL A 125 -7.33 3.26 2.32
N VAL A 126 -6.73 2.10 1.98
CA VAL A 126 -6.84 1.48 0.65
C VAL A 126 -7.66 0.20 0.75
N GLY A 127 -8.70 0.08 -0.08
CA GLY A 127 -9.44 -1.18 -0.24
C GLY A 127 -8.90 -1.97 -1.43
N ASP A 128 -8.42 -3.19 -1.19
CA ASP A 128 -8.07 -4.20 -2.21
C ASP A 128 -9.20 -5.21 -2.34
N ASP A 129 -9.28 -6.17 -1.42
CA ASP A 129 -10.34 -7.19 -1.42
C ASP A 129 -11.74 -6.58 -1.26
N LEU A 130 -11.84 -5.47 -0.54
CA LEU A 130 -13.08 -4.72 -0.39
C LEU A 130 -13.70 -4.31 -1.74
N TYR A 131 -12.89 -3.91 -2.71
CA TYR A 131 -13.36 -3.35 -3.99
C TYR A 131 -13.10 -4.23 -5.20
N VAL A 132 -12.11 -5.09 -5.15
CA VAL A 132 -11.69 -6.01 -6.24
C VAL A 132 -11.67 -5.36 -7.63
N THR A 133 -11.20 -4.11 -7.71
CA THR A 133 -11.15 -3.31 -8.95
C THR A 133 -12.51 -3.19 -9.64
N SER A 134 -13.61 -3.05 -8.87
CA SER A 134 -14.97 -2.91 -9.37
C SER A 134 -15.47 -1.47 -9.21
N ALA A 135 -15.85 -0.82 -10.32
CA ALA A 135 -16.37 0.54 -10.31
C ALA A 135 -17.61 0.69 -9.42
N ASP A 136 -18.51 -0.31 -9.41
CA ASP A 136 -19.73 -0.27 -8.60
C ASP A 136 -19.40 -0.36 -7.11
N ARG A 137 -18.51 -1.29 -6.71
CA ARG A 137 -18.08 -1.39 -5.31
C ARG A 137 -17.35 -0.13 -4.85
N VAL A 138 -16.57 0.51 -5.72
CA VAL A 138 -15.90 1.79 -5.41
C VAL A 138 -16.93 2.90 -5.20
N ARG A 139 -17.97 3.01 -6.05
CA ARG A 139 -19.08 3.98 -5.86
C ARG A 139 -19.80 3.77 -4.54
N ASP A 140 -20.05 2.51 -4.18
CA ASP A 140 -20.65 2.14 -2.90
C ASP A 140 -19.73 2.57 -1.74
N GLY A 141 -18.44 2.26 -1.81
CA GLY A 141 -17.46 2.65 -0.79
C GLY A 141 -17.30 4.17 -0.62
N ILE A 142 -17.41 4.93 -1.70
CA ILE A 142 -17.42 6.40 -1.67
C ILE A 142 -18.66 6.91 -0.91
N ARG A 143 -19.85 6.38 -1.27
CA ARG A 143 -21.11 6.74 -0.59
C ARG A 143 -21.05 6.42 0.90
N ASP A 144 -20.51 5.26 1.25
CA ASP A 144 -20.48 4.74 2.61
C ASP A 144 -19.24 5.22 3.39
N ARG A 145 -18.31 5.95 2.72
CA ARG A 145 -17.04 6.44 3.29
C ARG A 145 -16.19 5.31 3.88
N SER A 146 -16.15 4.17 3.22
CA SER A 146 -15.47 2.98 3.73
C SER A 146 -13.96 3.05 3.61
N ALA A 147 -13.41 3.85 2.68
CA ALA A 147 -11.98 4.01 2.47
C ALA A 147 -11.67 5.41 1.91
N THR A 148 -10.41 5.66 1.56
CA THR A 148 -9.97 6.90 0.87
C THR A 148 -9.27 6.61 -0.46
N ALA A 149 -9.00 5.34 -0.75
CA ALA A 149 -8.34 4.91 -1.99
C ALA A 149 -8.72 3.47 -2.36
N VAL A 150 -8.47 3.11 -3.61
CA VAL A 150 -8.68 1.78 -4.15
C VAL A 150 -7.40 1.21 -4.74
N LEU A 151 -7.18 -0.09 -4.56
CA LEU A 151 -6.16 -0.83 -5.28
C LEU A 151 -6.67 -1.25 -6.66
N ILE A 152 -5.87 -1.02 -7.69
CA ILE A 152 -6.22 -1.28 -9.09
C ILE A 152 -5.40 -2.46 -9.61
N LYS A 153 -6.08 -3.54 -9.93
CA LYS A 153 -5.51 -4.76 -10.49
C LYS A 153 -6.24 -5.09 -11.81
N PRO A 154 -5.69 -4.78 -12.99
CA PRO A 154 -6.40 -4.94 -14.27
C PRO A 154 -6.98 -6.33 -14.50
N ASN A 155 -6.33 -7.38 -13.99
CA ASN A 155 -6.85 -8.74 -14.12
C ASN A 155 -7.99 -9.11 -13.16
N GLN A 156 -8.32 -8.28 -12.17
CA GLN A 156 -9.55 -8.40 -11.37
C GLN A 156 -10.73 -7.79 -12.15
N ALA A 157 -10.55 -6.64 -12.79
CA ALA A 157 -11.53 -6.04 -13.68
C ALA A 157 -11.79 -6.92 -14.91
N GLY A 158 -10.72 -7.47 -15.48
CA GLY A 158 -10.78 -8.36 -16.65
C GLY A 158 -10.45 -7.67 -17.97
N THR A 159 -10.77 -6.38 -18.12
CA THR A 159 -10.44 -5.57 -19.29
C THR A 159 -9.82 -4.23 -18.90
N VAL A 160 -9.09 -3.63 -19.86
CA VAL A 160 -8.53 -2.28 -19.66
C VAL A 160 -9.65 -1.25 -19.52
N SER A 161 -10.75 -1.39 -20.28
CA SER A 161 -11.90 -0.48 -20.18
C SER A 161 -12.52 -0.49 -18.80
N GLU A 162 -12.83 -1.65 -18.23
CA GLU A 162 -13.38 -1.78 -16.87
C GLU A 162 -12.40 -1.28 -15.81
N THR A 163 -11.09 -1.42 -16.05
CA THR A 163 -10.05 -0.85 -15.19
C THR A 163 -10.14 0.68 -15.18
N PHE A 164 -10.29 1.31 -16.36
CA PHE A 164 -10.48 2.76 -16.46
C PHE A 164 -11.82 3.23 -15.91
N ASP A 165 -12.90 2.45 -16.03
CA ASP A 165 -14.17 2.75 -15.38
C ASP A 165 -14.02 2.81 -13.85
N THR A 166 -13.22 1.91 -13.28
CA THR A 166 -12.93 1.90 -11.84
C THR A 166 -12.07 3.10 -11.43
N LEU A 167 -11.02 3.43 -12.20
CA LEU A 167 -10.19 4.63 -11.97
C LEU A 167 -11.03 5.90 -12.05
N THR A 168 -11.90 6.01 -13.05
CA THR A 168 -12.80 7.16 -13.21
C THR A 168 -13.74 7.29 -12.02
N ALA A 169 -14.38 6.20 -11.60
CA ALA A 169 -15.25 6.20 -10.43
C ALA A 169 -14.51 6.64 -9.16
N ALA A 170 -13.26 6.18 -8.96
CA ALA A 170 -12.43 6.58 -7.84
C ALA A 170 -12.13 8.09 -7.87
N PHE A 171 -11.65 8.60 -8.99
CA PHE A 171 -11.27 10.01 -9.13
C PHE A 171 -12.46 10.97 -9.02
N ASP A 172 -13.58 10.64 -9.65
CA ASP A 172 -14.81 11.44 -9.57
C ASP A 172 -15.34 11.52 -8.13
N GLY A 173 -15.16 10.43 -7.36
CA GLY A 173 -15.55 10.35 -5.96
C GLY A 173 -14.51 10.89 -4.97
N GLY A 174 -13.37 11.38 -5.44
CA GLY A 174 -12.31 11.92 -4.59
C GLY A 174 -11.42 10.87 -3.95
N PHE A 175 -11.50 9.59 -4.35
CA PHE A 175 -10.57 8.55 -3.91
C PHE A 175 -9.23 8.65 -4.61
N GLY A 176 -8.17 8.26 -3.90
CA GLY A 176 -6.90 7.90 -4.52
C GLY A 176 -6.99 6.54 -5.22
N ALA A 177 -6.02 6.26 -6.08
CA ALA A 177 -5.87 4.96 -6.71
C ALA A 177 -4.40 4.52 -6.68
N MET A 178 -4.17 3.22 -6.50
CA MET A 178 -2.84 2.62 -6.53
C MET A 178 -2.86 1.44 -7.49
N VAL A 179 -2.10 1.51 -8.58
CA VAL A 179 -1.95 0.38 -9.51
C VAL A 179 -1.06 -0.68 -8.86
N SER A 180 -1.46 -1.94 -8.95
CA SER A 180 -0.78 -3.02 -8.25
C SER A 180 -0.45 -4.19 -9.15
N HIS A 181 0.70 -4.81 -8.85
CA HIS A 181 1.08 -6.13 -9.31
C HIS A 181 0.24 -7.22 -8.62
N ARG A 182 0.50 -8.49 -9.01
CA ARG A 182 -0.02 -9.68 -8.34
C ARG A 182 1.12 -10.48 -7.69
N SER A 183 0.77 -11.46 -6.83
CA SER A 183 1.75 -12.39 -6.24
C SER A 183 2.45 -13.23 -7.32
N GLY A 184 1.71 -13.72 -8.33
CA GLY A 184 2.27 -14.26 -9.57
C GLY A 184 2.40 -13.15 -10.60
N GLU A 185 3.60 -12.96 -11.15
CA GLU A 185 3.90 -11.93 -12.15
C GLU A 185 4.78 -12.47 -13.26
N THR A 186 4.74 -11.76 -14.39
CA THR A 186 5.63 -11.93 -15.54
C THR A 186 6.50 -10.68 -15.69
N ASP A 187 7.35 -10.64 -16.69
CA ASP A 187 8.16 -9.47 -17.06
C ASP A 187 7.39 -8.41 -17.87
N ASP A 188 6.08 -8.61 -18.11
CA ASP A 188 5.21 -7.61 -18.70
C ASP A 188 5.18 -6.31 -17.88
N THR A 189 5.26 -5.15 -18.54
CA THR A 189 5.42 -3.84 -17.94
C THR A 189 4.16 -2.98 -17.97
N PHE A 190 3.05 -3.49 -18.49
CA PHE A 190 1.81 -2.73 -18.70
C PHE A 190 1.37 -1.91 -17.47
N VAL A 191 1.52 -2.45 -16.27
CA VAL A 191 1.11 -1.73 -15.04
C VAL A 191 1.97 -0.48 -14.78
N ALA A 192 3.20 -0.41 -15.27
CA ALA A 192 4.04 0.78 -15.19
C ALA A 192 3.54 1.87 -16.17
N ASP A 193 3.20 1.48 -17.41
CA ASP A 193 2.59 2.41 -18.37
C ASP A 193 1.21 2.87 -17.89
N LEU A 194 0.41 1.97 -17.31
CA LEU A 194 -0.91 2.28 -16.77
C LEU A 194 -0.84 3.30 -15.63
N VAL A 195 0.09 3.16 -14.68
CA VAL A 195 0.19 4.09 -13.53
C VAL A 195 0.55 5.49 -13.98
N VAL A 196 1.44 5.62 -14.96
CA VAL A 196 1.83 6.92 -15.49
C VAL A 196 0.70 7.49 -16.37
N GLY A 197 0.20 6.70 -17.33
CA GLY A 197 -0.83 7.14 -18.27
C GLY A 197 -2.18 7.47 -17.65
N SER A 198 -2.54 6.86 -16.52
CA SER A 198 -3.76 7.20 -15.78
C SER A 198 -3.59 8.40 -14.84
N GLY A 199 -2.35 8.82 -14.56
CA GLY A 199 -2.06 9.88 -13.60
C GLY A 199 -2.37 9.54 -12.16
N CYS A 200 -2.57 8.25 -11.81
CA CYS A 200 -2.88 7.86 -10.41
C CYS A 200 -1.68 8.02 -9.47
N GLY A 201 -0.45 8.02 -10.01
CA GLY A 201 0.77 8.40 -9.29
C GLY A 201 1.25 7.42 -8.23
N GLN A 202 0.62 6.25 -8.07
CA GLN A 202 0.98 5.25 -7.07
C GLN A 202 1.08 3.86 -7.70
N LEU A 203 2.21 3.19 -7.48
CA LEU A 203 2.46 1.82 -7.93
C LEU A 203 2.91 0.93 -6.77
N LYS A 204 2.25 -0.22 -6.62
CA LYS A 204 2.67 -1.32 -5.76
C LYS A 204 3.24 -2.43 -6.64
N SER A 205 4.58 -2.63 -6.68
CA SER A 205 5.24 -3.54 -7.62
C SER A 205 6.20 -4.55 -6.99
N GLY A 206 6.20 -4.69 -5.66
CA GLY A 206 7.14 -5.57 -4.94
C GLY A 206 8.48 -4.91 -4.67
N ALA A 207 9.43 -5.69 -4.14
CA ALA A 207 10.77 -5.20 -3.87
C ALA A 207 11.59 -5.08 -5.18
N PRO A 208 12.66 -4.25 -5.20
CA PRO A 208 13.53 -4.11 -6.37
C PRO A 208 14.46 -5.34 -6.52
N ALA A 209 13.87 -6.52 -6.53
CA ALA A 209 14.52 -7.82 -6.67
C ALA A 209 13.59 -8.75 -7.45
N ARG A 210 14.17 -9.72 -8.20
CA ARG A 210 13.51 -10.61 -9.14
C ARG A 210 13.11 -9.90 -10.44
N GLY A 211 13.36 -10.55 -11.59
CA GLY A 211 13.20 -9.95 -12.91
C GLY A 211 11.79 -9.41 -13.19
N GLU A 212 10.77 -10.18 -12.83
CA GLU A 212 9.37 -9.83 -13.00
C GLU A 212 8.92 -8.59 -12.18
N ARG A 213 9.67 -8.21 -11.14
CA ARG A 213 9.43 -6.98 -10.37
C ARG A 213 10.25 -5.82 -10.92
N VAL A 214 11.55 -6.08 -11.15
CA VAL A 214 12.50 -5.08 -11.64
C VAL A 214 12.11 -4.56 -13.02
N ALA A 215 11.50 -5.38 -13.88
CA ALA A 215 10.99 -4.96 -15.19
C ALA A 215 10.08 -3.71 -15.10
N LYS A 216 9.15 -3.66 -14.10
CA LYS A 216 8.25 -2.51 -13.91
C LYS A 216 9.01 -1.25 -13.50
N TYR A 217 10.00 -1.38 -12.62
CA TYR A 217 10.85 -0.25 -12.21
C TYR A 217 11.73 0.25 -13.35
N ASN A 218 12.30 -0.66 -14.14
CA ASN A 218 13.07 -0.29 -15.33
C ASN A 218 12.20 0.46 -16.34
N ARG A 219 10.94 0.02 -16.54
CA ARG A 219 10.00 0.71 -17.43
C ARG A 219 9.70 2.12 -16.95
N LEU A 220 9.54 2.34 -15.65
CA LEU A 220 9.37 3.70 -15.10
C LEU A 220 10.60 4.59 -15.37
N LEU A 221 11.82 4.03 -15.27
CA LEU A 221 13.05 4.75 -15.61
C LEU A 221 13.09 5.11 -17.11
N GLU A 222 12.72 4.18 -18.01
CA GLU A 222 12.61 4.43 -19.44
C GLU A 222 11.62 5.57 -19.73
N ILE A 223 10.42 5.53 -19.11
CA ILE A 223 9.41 6.60 -19.26
C ILE A 223 9.97 7.96 -18.79
N THR A 224 10.73 7.97 -17.70
CA THR A 224 11.35 9.21 -17.20
C THR A 224 12.44 9.73 -18.16
N ASP A 225 13.19 8.83 -18.79
CA ASP A 225 14.19 9.19 -19.81
C ASP A 225 13.52 9.74 -21.09
N GLU A 226 12.34 9.20 -21.46
CA GLU A 226 11.54 9.65 -22.60
C GLU A 226 10.92 11.04 -22.35
N ASP A 227 10.44 11.30 -21.13
CA ASP A 227 9.87 12.60 -20.72
C ASP A 227 10.33 13.00 -19.30
N PRO A 228 11.47 13.69 -19.19
CA PRO A 228 12.01 14.16 -17.91
C PRO A 228 11.16 15.23 -17.21
N ALA A 229 10.12 15.75 -17.87
CA ALA A 229 9.23 16.76 -17.29
C ALA A 229 8.08 16.15 -16.49
N LEU A 230 7.90 14.82 -16.54
CA LEU A 230 6.88 14.13 -15.74
C LEU A 230 7.12 14.35 -14.25
N PRO A 231 6.08 14.74 -13.51
CA PRO A 231 6.21 14.97 -12.08
C PRO A 231 6.43 13.64 -11.34
N TYR A 232 7.34 13.66 -10.37
CA TYR A 232 7.56 12.56 -9.45
C TYR A 232 7.36 13.03 -8.01
N GLY A 233 6.79 12.16 -7.19
CA GLY A 233 6.62 12.39 -5.76
C GLY A 233 5.15 12.53 -5.35
N PRO A 234 4.90 12.63 -4.03
CA PRO A 234 3.55 12.59 -3.47
C PRO A 234 2.71 13.85 -3.72
N ALA A 235 3.28 14.91 -4.29
CA ALA A 235 2.58 16.17 -4.49
C ALA A 235 1.41 16.00 -5.48
N GLY A 236 0.19 15.85 -4.94
CA GLY A 236 -1.06 15.73 -5.69
C GLY A 236 -1.60 14.31 -5.85
N THR A 237 -0.86 13.27 -5.51
CA THR A 237 -1.31 11.87 -5.66
C THR A 237 -2.02 11.33 -4.42
N PHE A 238 -1.76 11.90 -3.25
CA PHE A 238 -2.47 11.57 -2.02
C PHE A 238 -3.58 12.57 -1.78
N VAL A 239 -4.81 12.11 -1.92
CA VAL A 239 -5.96 12.89 -1.49
C VAL A 239 -5.98 12.87 0.04
N ASN A 240 -5.29 13.82 0.66
CA ASN A 240 -5.50 14.10 2.07
C ASN A 240 -6.80 14.90 2.16
N HIS A 241 -7.87 14.29 2.64
CA HIS A 241 -9.11 15.00 2.96
C HIS A 241 -8.92 16.11 4.02
N ALA A 242 -7.72 16.27 4.57
CA ALA A 242 -7.38 17.31 5.56
C ALA A 242 -7.05 18.68 4.93
N ASP A 243 -6.98 18.83 3.61
CA ASP A 243 -6.79 20.14 2.99
C ASP A 243 -7.91 20.46 1.98
N PRO A 244 -9.04 21.03 2.44
CA PRO A 244 -10.15 21.42 1.57
C PRO A 244 -9.82 22.58 0.63
N LYS A 245 -8.57 23.10 0.63
CA LYS A 245 -8.15 24.26 -0.18
C LYS A 245 -7.24 23.93 -1.36
N LYS A 246 -6.84 22.67 -1.55
CA LYS A 246 -6.12 22.28 -2.77
C LYS A 246 -7.14 21.89 -3.84
N GLU A 247 -7.55 22.90 -4.63
CA GLU A 247 -8.14 22.70 -5.94
C GLU A 247 -7.15 21.88 -6.78
N ARG A 248 -7.65 20.82 -7.44
CA ARG A 248 -6.87 20.04 -8.41
C ARG A 248 -6.51 20.91 -9.60
N PRO A 249 -5.33 20.71 -10.23
CA PRO A 249 -4.97 21.37 -11.48
C PRO A 249 -5.92 21.01 -12.62
#